data_29a163ed4d4fd21108500031dc761372
#
_entry.id   29a163ed4d4fd21108500031dc761372
#
_cell.length_a   1.000
_cell.length_b   1.000
_cell.length_c   1.000
_cell.angle_alpha   90.00
_cell.angle_beta   90.00
_cell.angle_gamma   90.00
#
_symmetry.space_group_name_H-M   'P 1'
#
loop_
_entity.id
_entity.type
_entity.pdbx_description
1 polymer ?
#
loop_
_entity_poly.entity_id
_entity_poly.type
_entity_poly.pdbx_seq_one_letter_code
_entity_poly.pdbx_strand_id
1 'polypeptide(L)'
;GTTQMTPIQIAMITAMIANDGVMMEPYMIDRVETANGEVIKTYSPHALGQLITEQEAAILQEAMRAVVEEGTGTRLISEGYSAAGKTGSAEFNSNSDSHAWFTGYTYDTEYPLQITIIMEGAGSGGEYAVPMARRILDEYYSQK
;
A
#
# COMPACT_ATOMS: atom_id res chain seq x y z
N GLY A 1 -3.81 -7.60 -19.88
CA GLY A 1 -4.66 -8.31 -18.92
C GLY A 1 -6.09 -7.80 -18.98
N THR A 2 -7.05 -8.63 -18.56
CA THR A 2 -8.48 -8.28 -18.59
C THR A 2 -9.00 -7.80 -17.24
N THR A 3 -8.21 -7.93 -16.18
CA THR A 3 -8.58 -7.49 -14.83
C THR A 3 -8.25 -6.02 -14.65
N GLN A 4 -9.28 -5.22 -14.33
CA GLN A 4 -9.14 -3.81 -14.01
C GLN A 4 -9.42 -3.60 -12.54
N MET A 5 -8.52 -2.86 -11.85
CA MET A 5 -8.67 -2.51 -10.44
C MET A 5 -8.29 -1.05 -10.22
N THR A 6 -8.99 -0.41 -9.31
CA THR A 6 -8.63 0.95 -8.90
C THR A 6 -7.47 0.94 -7.89
N PRO A 7 -6.67 2.01 -7.79
CA PRO A 7 -5.62 2.11 -6.78
C PRO A 7 -6.13 1.87 -5.36
N ILE A 8 -7.32 2.34 -5.01
CA ILE A 8 -7.92 2.11 -3.68
C ILE A 8 -8.23 0.63 -3.43
N GLN A 9 -8.68 -0.13 -4.43
CA GLN A 9 -8.91 -1.57 -4.28
C GLN A 9 -7.60 -2.31 -4.03
N ILE A 10 -6.53 -1.97 -4.75
CA ILE A 10 -5.19 -2.53 -4.52
C ILE A 10 -4.68 -2.16 -3.12
N ALA A 11 -4.87 -0.90 -2.70
CA ALA A 11 -4.50 -0.45 -1.36
C ALA A 11 -5.22 -1.24 -0.26
N MET A 12 -6.53 -1.45 -0.41
CA MET A 12 -7.33 -2.25 0.55
C MET A 12 -6.87 -3.70 0.64
N ILE A 13 -6.56 -4.35 -0.50
CA ILE A 13 -6.03 -5.71 -0.53
C ILE A 13 -4.67 -5.79 0.17
N THR A 14 -3.79 -4.82 -0.10
CA THR A 14 -2.46 -4.77 0.52
C THR A 14 -2.55 -4.51 2.03
N ALA A 15 -3.44 -3.59 2.45
CA ALA A 15 -3.71 -3.32 3.85
C ALA A 15 -4.31 -4.55 4.56
N MET A 16 -5.19 -5.30 3.90
CA MET A 16 -5.74 -6.55 4.41
C MET A 16 -4.65 -7.60 4.66
N ILE A 17 -3.71 -7.76 3.72
CA ILE A 17 -2.57 -8.68 3.90
C ILE A 17 -1.73 -8.25 5.11
N ALA A 18 -1.42 -6.95 5.23
CA ALA A 18 -0.68 -6.40 6.36
C ALA A 18 -1.42 -6.53 7.70
N ASN A 19 -2.74 -6.64 7.67
CA ASN A 19 -3.66 -6.76 8.83
C ASN A 19 -4.18 -8.19 9.00
N ASP A 20 -3.31 -9.18 8.80
CA ASP A 20 -3.55 -10.61 9.05
C ASP A 20 -4.82 -11.18 8.39
N GLY A 21 -5.17 -10.62 7.22
CA GLY A 21 -6.30 -11.06 6.40
C GLY A 21 -7.62 -10.38 6.69
N VAL A 22 -7.67 -9.45 7.65
CA VAL A 22 -8.87 -8.65 7.95
C VAL A 22 -8.92 -7.41 7.06
N MET A 23 -9.96 -7.32 6.23
CA MET A 23 -10.19 -6.13 5.40
C MET A 23 -10.95 -5.06 6.20
N MET A 24 -10.43 -3.83 6.15
CA MET A 24 -11.04 -2.67 6.76
C MET A 24 -11.75 -1.80 5.72
N GLU A 25 -12.85 -1.18 6.11
CA GLU A 25 -13.53 -0.17 5.30
C GLU A 25 -12.66 1.11 5.23
N PRO A 26 -12.37 1.63 4.02
CA PRO A 26 -11.63 2.87 3.90
C PRO A 26 -12.52 4.07 4.25
N TYR A 27 -12.01 4.99 5.05
CA TYR A 27 -12.70 6.25 5.36
C TYR A 27 -11.71 7.40 5.43
N MET A 28 -12.18 8.62 5.15
CA MET A 28 -11.36 9.84 5.11
C MET A 28 -11.79 10.87 6.16
N ILE A 29 -12.99 10.71 6.72
CA ILE A 29 -13.58 11.66 7.67
C ILE A 29 -13.47 11.04 9.05
N ASP A 30 -12.70 11.66 9.94
CA ASP A 30 -12.60 11.27 11.34
C ASP A 30 -13.88 11.66 12.10
N ARG A 31 -14.31 12.92 11.98
CA ARG A 31 -15.50 13.43 12.65
C ARG A 31 -16.11 14.64 11.95
N VAL A 32 -17.34 14.91 12.29
CA VAL A 32 -18.09 16.10 11.87
C VAL A 32 -18.39 16.93 13.11
N GLU A 33 -18.03 18.20 13.07
CA GLU A 33 -18.22 19.16 14.17
C GLU A 33 -19.05 20.36 13.73
N THR A 34 -19.74 20.99 14.66
CA THR A 34 -20.34 22.31 14.47
C THR A 34 -19.25 23.38 14.40
N ALA A 35 -19.60 24.58 13.95
CA ALA A 35 -18.68 25.74 13.99
C ALA A 35 -18.18 26.11 15.40
N ASN A 36 -18.89 25.67 16.44
CA ASN A 36 -18.54 25.90 17.85
C ASN A 36 -17.73 24.75 18.47
N GLY A 37 -17.33 23.73 17.66
CA GLY A 37 -16.52 22.60 18.11
C GLY A 37 -17.31 21.46 18.76
N GLU A 38 -18.65 21.47 18.72
CA GLU A 38 -19.47 20.35 19.19
C GLU A 38 -19.41 19.21 18.18
N VAL A 39 -19.04 17.98 18.62
CA VAL A 39 -18.96 16.80 17.77
C VAL A 39 -20.37 16.29 17.49
N ILE A 40 -20.76 16.31 16.20
CA ILE A 40 -22.05 15.79 15.72
C ILE A 40 -21.97 14.28 15.45
N LYS A 41 -20.84 13.83 14.86
CA LYS A 41 -20.62 12.45 14.47
C LYS A 41 -19.13 12.12 14.45
N THR A 42 -18.78 10.95 14.99
CA THR A 42 -17.43 10.37 14.89
C THR A 42 -17.49 9.13 14.03
N TYR A 43 -16.48 8.94 13.19
CA TYR A 43 -16.27 7.71 12.44
C TYR A 43 -15.16 6.91 13.12
N SER A 44 -15.28 5.60 13.11
CA SER A 44 -14.32 4.68 13.68
C SER A 44 -13.97 3.60 12.67
N PRO A 45 -12.79 2.97 12.78
CA PRO A 45 -12.44 1.83 11.95
C PRO A 45 -13.52 0.75 11.99
N HIS A 46 -13.91 0.26 10.81
CA HIS A 46 -14.90 -0.79 10.66
C HIS A 46 -14.33 -1.94 9.83
N ALA A 47 -14.36 -3.15 10.38
CA ALA A 47 -13.91 -4.35 9.69
C ALA A 47 -15.00 -4.85 8.73
N LEU A 48 -14.68 -5.02 7.47
CA LEU A 48 -15.53 -5.68 6.47
C LEU A 48 -15.54 -7.20 6.66
N GLY A 49 -14.50 -7.77 7.26
CA GLY A 49 -14.41 -9.17 7.63
C GLY A 49 -13.04 -9.78 7.36
N GLN A 50 -12.88 -11.03 7.80
CA GLN A 50 -11.73 -11.89 7.52
C GLN A 50 -11.90 -12.47 6.11
N LEU A 51 -11.13 -12.03 5.11
CA LEU A 51 -11.24 -12.48 3.71
C LEU A 51 -10.26 -13.58 3.35
N ILE A 52 -9.09 -13.62 4.03
CA ILE A 52 -8.13 -14.71 3.97
C ILE A 52 -7.73 -15.06 5.40
N THR A 53 -7.28 -16.29 5.64
CA THR A 53 -6.82 -16.73 6.94
C THR A 53 -5.53 -16.03 7.35
N GLU A 54 -5.24 -15.96 8.66
CA GLU A 54 -3.97 -15.45 9.16
C GLU A 54 -2.76 -16.19 8.57
N GLN A 55 -2.88 -17.50 8.33
CA GLN A 55 -1.82 -18.31 7.72
C GLN A 55 -1.58 -17.92 6.26
N GLU A 56 -2.64 -17.70 5.48
CA GLU A 56 -2.52 -17.22 4.10
C GLU A 56 -1.95 -15.81 4.05
N ALA A 57 -2.37 -14.94 4.97
CA ALA A 57 -1.82 -13.58 5.10
C ALA A 57 -0.31 -13.62 5.42
N ALA A 58 0.12 -14.48 6.37
CA ALA A 58 1.52 -14.63 6.73
C ALA A 58 2.40 -15.09 5.55
N ILE A 59 1.91 -16.03 4.72
CA ILE A 59 2.62 -16.47 3.51
C ILE A 59 2.77 -15.30 2.51
N LEU A 60 1.71 -14.50 2.33
CA LEU A 60 1.76 -13.33 1.45
C LEU A 60 2.68 -12.24 1.99
N GLN A 61 2.68 -12.00 3.30
CA GLN A 61 3.58 -11.07 3.97
C GLN A 61 5.04 -11.46 3.75
N GLU A 62 5.39 -12.75 3.93
CA GLU A 62 6.74 -13.26 3.66
C GLU A 62 7.15 -13.07 2.20
N ALA A 63 6.26 -13.41 1.26
CA ALA A 63 6.52 -13.21 -0.16
C ALA A 63 6.70 -11.71 -0.51
N MET A 64 5.94 -10.81 0.10
CA MET A 64 6.06 -9.36 -0.11
C MET A 64 7.33 -8.78 0.53
N ARG A 65 7.83 -9.34 1.63
CA ARG A 65 9.15 -8.99 2.20
C ARG A 65 10.27 -9.39 1.25
N ALA A 66 10.26 -10.61 0.74
CA ALA A 66 11.26 -11.09 -0.21
C ALA A 66 11.35 -10.22 -1.47
N VAL A 67 10.25 -9.63 -1.95
CA VAL A 67 10.26 -8.68 -3.07
C VAL A 67 11.12 -7.44 -2.77
N VAL A 68 11.09 -6.95 -1.54
CA VAL A 68 11.90 -5.80 -1.10
C VAL A 68 13.33 -6.23 -0.74
N GLU A 69 13.51 -7.35 -0.08
CA GLU A 69 14.82 -7.79 0.39
C GLU A 69 15.75 -8.26 -0.75
N GLU A 70 15.22 -8.99 -1.72
CA GLU A 70 16.01 -9.63 -2.78
C GLU A 70 15.36 -9.59 -4.18
N GLY A 71 14.19 -8.96 -4.32
CA GLY A 71 13.43 -8.92 -5.56
C GLY A 71 13.44 -7.58 -6.28
N THR A 72 12.35 -7.31 -7.00
CA THR A 72 12.19 -6.09 -7.82
C THR A 72 11.96 -4.81 -6.99
N GLY A 73 11.79 -4.93 -5.69
CA GLY A 73 11.57 -3.83 -4.75
C GLY A 73 12.81 -3.39 -3.96
N THR A 74 14.01 -3.90 -4.26
CA THR A 74 15.23 -3.64 -3.45
C THR A 74 15.60 -2.17 -3.31
N ARG A 75 15.16 -1.30 -4.22
CA ARG A 75 15.34 0.16 -4.09
C ARG A 75 14.56 0.77 -2.91
N LEU A 76 13.67 -0.01 -2.26
CA LEU A 76 12.93 0.42 -1.08
C LEU A 76 13.68 0.14 0.23
N ILE A 77 14.76 -0.65 0.21
CA ILE A 77 15.54 -0.97 1.41
C ILE A 77 16.01 0.33 2.09
N SER A 78 15.70 0.48 3.38
CA SER A 78 16.01 1.65 4.20
C SER A 78 16.48 1.22 5.57
N GLU A 79 17.28 2.06 6.24
CA GLU A 79 17.64 1.88 7.65
C GLU A 79 16.58 2.47 8.61
N GLY A 80 15.70 3.32 8.09
CA GLY A 80 14.69 4.03 8.89
C GLY A 80 13.37 3.29 9.08
N TYR A 81 13.12 2.24 8.30
CA TYR A 81 11.88 1.43 8.37
C TYR A 81 12.05 0.09 7.68
N SER A 82 11.26 -0.89 8.09
CA SER A 82 11.09 -2.17 7.38
C SER A 82 9.88 -2.08 6.46
N ALA A 83 10.00 -2.57 5.22
CA ALA A 83 8.92 -2.52 4.23
C ALA A 83 8.75 -3.84 3.49
N ALA A 84 7.52 -4.10 3.10
CA ALA A 84 7.11 -5.21 2.24
C ALA A 84 6.25 -4.68 1.10
N GLY A 85 6.28 -5.33 -0.07
CA GLY A 85 5.47 -4.83 -1.19
C GLY A 85 5.55 -5.68 -2.44
N LYS A 86 4.87 -5.22 -3.48
CA LYS A 86 4.83 -5.83 -4.79
C LYS A 86 4.88 -4.78 -5.89
N THR A 87 5.76 -4.98 -6.84
CA THR A 87 5.83 -4.19 -8.07
C THR A 87 4.88 -4.73 -9.12
N GLY A 88 4.44 -3.88 -10.02
CA GLY A 88 3.65 -4.26 -11.19
C GLY A 88 4.00 -3.40 -12.40
N SER A 89 3.85 -3.98 -13.59
CA SER A 89 3.91 -3.26 -14.86
C SER A 89 2.66 -3.66 -15.64
N ALA A 90 1.67 -2.77 -15.68
CA ALA A 90 0.37 -3.06 -16.26
C ALA A 90 0.31 -2.55 -17.70
N GLU A 91 0.36 -3.47 -18.65
CA GLU A 91 0.16 -3.17 -20.07
C GLU A 91 -1.31 -2.85 -20.35
N PHE A 92 -1.58 -1.78 -21.08
CA PHE A 92 -2.93 -1.36 -21.45
C PHE A 92 -3.12 -1.26 -22.96
N ASN A 93 -2.03 -1.12 -23.73
CA ASN A 93 -2.03 -1.25 -25.19
C ASN A 93 -0.63 -1.66 -25.68
N SER A 94 -0.54 -2.08 -26.95
CA SER A 94 0.72 -2.56 -27.55
C SER A 94 1.70 -1.46 -27.99
N ASN A 95 1.29 -0.19 -27.94
CA ASN A 95 2.04 0.94 -28.51
C ASN A 95 2.48 1.97 -27.46
N SER A 96 2.26 1.69 -26.19
CA SER A 96 2.60 2.59 -25.08
C SER A 96 3.32 1.84 -23.99
N ASP A 97 4.15 2.56 -23.24
CA ASP A 97 4.76 2.01 -22.03
C ASP A 97 3.70 1.59 -21.01
N SER A 98 3.96 0.52 -20.30
CA SER A 98 3.07 0.03 -19.24
C SER A 98 2.93 1.05 -18.10
N HIS A 99 1.85 0.94 -17.34
CA HIS A 99 1.74 1.69 -16.07
C HIS A 99 2.63 1.04 -15.03
N ALA A 100 3.49 1.84 -14.41
CA ALA A 100 4.35 1.40 -13.31
C ALA A 100 3.56 1.38 -12.01
N TRP A 101 3.49 0.23 -11.35
CA TRP A 101 2.80 0.04 -10.07
C TRP A 101 3.75 -0.37 -8.97
N PHE A 102 3.47 0.12 -7.79
CA PHE A 102 3.96 -0.42 -6.53
C PHE A 102 2.85 -0.36 -5.48
N THR A 103 2.70 -1.42 -4.71
CA THR A 103 1.88 -1.43 -3.51
C THR A 103 2.65 -2.11 -2.40
N GLY A 104 2.59 -1.56 -1.19
CA GLY A 104 3.35 -2.08 -0.07
C GLY A 104 2.93 -1.46 1.25
N TYR A 105 3.60 -1.88 2.30
CA TYR A 105 3.37 -1.37 3.65
C TYR A 105 4.67 -1.43 4.45
N THR A 106 4.72 -0.64 5.53
CA THR A 106 5.78 -0.72 6.53
C THR A 106 5.33 -1.56 7.71
N TYR A 107 6.26 -2.28 8.33
CA TYR A 107 6.03 -3.15 9.48
C TYR A 107 7.11 -2.94 10.55
N ASP A 108 6.95 -3.57 11.73
CA ASP A 108 7.85 -3.41 12.88
C ASP A 108 8.07 -1.93 13.27
N THR A 109 6.99 -1.13 13.21
CA THR A 109 7.00 0.30 13.50
C THR A 109 5.76 0.71 14.29
N GLU A 110 5.89 1.74 15.13
CA GLU A 110 4.77 2.36 15.85
C GLU A 110 3.77 3.07 14.89
N TYR A 111 4.25 3.46 13.70
CA TYR A 111 3.47 4.23 12.71
C TYR A 111 3.40 3.49 11.37
N PRO A 112 2.69 2.33 11.29
CA PRO A 112 2.60 1.59 10.05
C PRO A 112 1.88 2.40 8.96
N LEU A 113 2.38 2.32 7.75
CA LEU A 113 1.84 3.02 6.59
C LEU A 113 1.68 2.05 5.42
N GLN A 114 0.48 2.01 4.84
CA GLN A 114 0.24 1.36 3.55
C GLN A 114 0.40 2.40 2.44
N ILE A 115 1.05 2.03 1.34
CA ILE A 115 1.27 2.89 0.18
C ILE A 115 0.94 2.15 -1.12
N THR A 116 0.22 2.82 -2.01
CA THR A 116 -0.04 2.33 -3.37
C THR A 116 0.23 3.46 -4.37
N ILE A 117 1.07 3.17 -5.35
CA ILE A 117 1.50 4.13 -6.38
C ILE A 117 1.20 3.57 -7.76
N ILE A 118 0.63 4.40 -8.61
CA ILE A 118 0.56 4.22 -10.05
C ILE A 118 1.21 5.41 -10.74
N MET A 119 2.05 5.12 -11.74
CA MET A 119 2.60 6.11 -12.66
C MET A 119 2.23 5.68 -14.07
N GLU A 120 1.32 6.43 -14.69
CA GLU A 120 0.77 6.10 -15.99
C GLU A 120 1.83 6.25 -17.09
N GLY A 121 1.95 5.20 -17.95
CA GLY A 121 2.88 5.21 -19.07
C GLY A 121 4.36 5.33 -18.68
N ALA A 122 4.71 4.97 -17.47
CA ALA A 122 6.10 5.13 -16.98
C ALA A 122 6.98 3.87 -17.15
N GLY A 123 6.38 2.72 -17.49
CA GLY A 123 7.13 1.48 -17.72
C GLY A 123 7.19 0.57 -16.50
N SER A 124 8.39 0.31 -15.98
CA SER A 124 8.62 -0.68 -14.91
C SER A 124 8.28 -0.14 -13.52
N GLY A 125 7.48 -0.92 -12.76
CA GLY A 125 7.17 -0.59 -11.36
C GLY A 125 8.41 -0.53 -10.46
N GLY A 126 9.39 -1.43 -10.67
CA GLY A 126 10.62 -1.44 -9.90
C GLY A 126 11.55 -0.25 -10.20
N GLU A 127 11.47 0.30 -11.41
CA GLU A 127 12.32 1.43 -11.83
C GLU A 127 11.74 2.79 -11.48
N TYR A 128 10.42 2.94 -11.48
CA TYR A 128 9.75 4.24 -11.32
C TYR A 128 8.89 4.31 -10.06
N ALA A 129 7.99 3.34 -9.83
CA ALA A 129 7.08 3.41 -8.69
C ALA A 129 7.78 3.12 -7.34
N VAL A 130 8.74 2.19 -7.29
CA VAL A 130 9.48 1.88 -6.06
C VAL A 130 10.33 3.07 -5.57
N PRO A 131 11.12 3.77 -6.41
CA PRO A 131 11.84 4.97 -5.96
C PRO A 131 10.91 6.10 -5.49
N MET A 132 9.71 6.22 -6.08
CA MET A 132 8.72 7.19 -5.62
C MET A 132 8.19 6.80 -4.23
N ALA A 133 7.86 5.52 -4.02
CA ALA A 133 7.48 5.00 -2.70
C ALA A 133 8.58 5.27 -1.67
N ARG A 134 9.84 5.00 -2.01
CA ARG A 134 11.01 5.28 -1.17
C ARG A 134 11.04 6.72 -0.69
N ARG A 135 10.94 7.67 -1.61
CA ARG A 135 10.98 9.11 -1.29
C ARG A 135 9.86 9.53 -0.35
N ILE A 136 8.64 8.99 -0.55
CA ILE A 136 7.49 9.30 0.31
C ILE A 136 7.70 8.71 1.71
N LEU A 137 8.15 7.47 1.82
CA LEU A 137 8.39 6.82 3.11
C LEU A 137 9.57 7.44 3.86
N ASP A 138 10.67 7.77 3.17
CA ASP A 138 11.82 8.46 3.76
C ASP A 138 11.38 9.81 4.35
N GLU A 139 10.57 10.61 3.63
CA GLU A 139 10.03 11.87 4.15
C GLU A 139 9.10 11.64 5.34
N TYR A 140 8.18 10.67 5.26
CA TYR A 140 7.25 10.37 6.36
C TYR A 140 7.99 9.97 7.63
N TYR A 141 8.98 9.09 7.55
CA TYR A 141 9.72 8.61 8.72
C TYR A 141 10.79 9.58 9.22
N SER A 142 11.25 10.52 8.39
CA SER A 142 12.15 11.59 8.85
C SER A 142 11.49 12.57 9.81
N GLN A 143 10.15 12.59 9.85
CA GLN A 143 9.35 13.48 10.69
C GLN A 143 8.85 12.81 11.99
N LYS A 144 9.16 11.55 12.21
CA LYS A 144 8.73 10.74 13.37
C LYS A 144 9.87 10.47 14.32
#